data_b47f92fc9fff6e0283d482b2376c07f7
#
_entry.id   b47f92fc9fff6e0283d482b2376c07f7
#
_cell.length_a   1.000
_cell.length_b   1.000
_cell.length_c   1.000
_cell.angle_alpha   90.00
_cell.angle_beta   90.00
_cell.angle_gamma   90.00
#
_symmetry.space_group_name_H-M   'P 1'
#
loop_
_entity.id
_entity.type
_entity.pdbx_description
1 polymer ?
#
loop_
_entity_poly.entity_id
_entity_poly.type
_entity_poly.pdbx_seq_one_letter_code
_entity_poly.pdbx_strand_id
1 'polypeptide(L)'
;MTLLGRIISFYSTCILSLCVATVLWFGWRPSFVQPVILAVILYLVPPLTFRLHRAFFPIKKSLSNLSERKYSPWWGAHQIQLIYTAVPQLEATLRIVPGLYSAWLRLWGSRIGRAVYWTPNVEITDRHALDIGARVVCGHKCKFLGHAIKPRGRQTALYTRTITIGSDVFIGAGSRIGPGAVIADGAFLPVLTDVHINQVVGSTSCSEPPVTF
;
A
#
# COMPACT_ATOMS: atom_id res chain seq x y z
N MET A 1 21.34 1.33 -12.68
CA MET A 1 20.04 2.04 -12.66
C MET A 1 19.88 2.78 -13.97
N THR A 2 18.73 2.69 -14.64
CA THR A 2 18.46 3.38 -15.92
C THR A 2 18.21 4.87 -15.72
N LEU A 3 18.33 5.68 -16.78
CA LEU A 3 18.03 7.12 -16.74
C LEU A 3 16.60 7.37 -16.26
N LEU A 4 15.61 6.65 -16.82
CA LEU A 4 14.21 6.72 -16.39
C LEU A 4 14.05 6.42 -14.89
N GLY A 5 14.74 5.39 -14.38
CA GLY A 5 14.71 5.06 -12.95
C GLY A 5 15.26 6.18 -12.07
N ARG A 6 16.28 6.90 -12.53
CA ARG A 6 16.82 8.08 -11.80
C ARG A 6 15.83 9.25 -11.81
N ILE A 7 15.22 9.56 -12.95
CA ILE A 7 14.24 10.63 -13.07
C ILE A 7 13.06 10.38 -12.13
N ILE A 8 12.48 9.17 -12.15
CA ILE A 8 11.34 8.81 -11.30
C ILE A 8 11.70 8.84 -9.80
N SER A 9 12.96 8.62 -9.43
CA SER A 9 13.39 8.72 -8.02
C SER A 9 13.20 10.11 -7.42
N PHE A 10 13.09 11.16 -8.22
CA PHE A 10 12.78 12.53 -7.76
C PHE A 10 11.28 12.81 -7.65
N TYR A 11 10.41 11.85 -7.98
CA TYR A 11 8.96 12.07 -7.98
C TYR A 11 8.44 12.60 -6.65
N SER A 12 8.76 11.94 -5.54
CA SER A 12 8.33 12.37 -4.20
C SER A 12 8.87 13.76 -3.83
N THR A 13 10.10 14.08 -4.24
CA THR A 13 10.68 15.42 -4.06
C THR A 13 9.90 16.47 -4.84
N CYS A 14 9.52 16.18 -6.09
CA CYS A 14 8.69 17.10 -6.89
C CYS A 14 7.30 17.32 -6.24
N ILE A 15 6.65 16.27 -5.75
CA ILE A 15 5.37 16.40 -5.04
C ILE A 15 5.53 17.28 -3.79
N LEU A 16 6.56 17.04 -2.98
CA LEU A 16 6.83 17.86 -1.79
C LEU A 16 7.11 19.32 -2.15
N SER A 17 7.89 19.57 -3.20
CA SER A 17 8.17 20.94 -3.67
C SER A 17 6.89 21.67 -4.11
N LEU A 18 5.98 20.98 -4.82
CA LEU A 18 4.67 21.52 -5.18
C LEU A 18 3.82 21.83 -3.95
N CYS A 19 3.84 20.96 -2.94
CA CYS A 19 3.15 21.21 -1.68
C CYS A 19 3.69 22.44 -0.96
N VAL A 20 5.02 22.55 -0.85
CA VAL A 20 5.67 23.73 -0.23
C VAL A 20 5.31 25.00 -0.99
N ALA A 21 5.40 25.01 -2.32
CA ALA A 21 5.02 26.17 -3.13
C ALA A 21 3.55 26.56 -2.92
N THR A 22 2.64 25.59 -2.81
CA THR A 22 1.22 25.83 -2.56
C THR A 22 0.99 26.43 -1.17
N VAL A 23 1.72 25.95 -0.14
CA VAL A 23 1.65 26.49 1.23
C VAL A 23 2.21 27.92 1.29
N LEU A 24 3.33 28.20 0.63
CA LEU A 24 3.90 29.54 0.55
C LEU A 24 2.95 30.51 -0.18
N TRP A 25 2.32 30.06 -1.25
CA TRP A 25 1.30 30.84 -1.96
C TRP A 25 0.09 31.13 -1.06
N PHE A 26 -0.38 30.15 -0.27
CA PHE A 26 -1.43 30.37 0.73
C PHE A 26 -1.03 31.43 1.76
N GLY A 27 0.22 31.41 2.24
CA GLY A 27 0.73 32.43 3.17
C GLY A 27 0.73 33.84 2.59
N TRP A 28 0.91 34.01 1.26
CA TRP A 28 0.92 35.31 0.60
C TRP A 28 -0.48 35.80 0.22
N ARG A 29 -1.33 34.91 -0.34
CA ARG A 29 -2.72 35.24 -0.76
C ARG A 29 -3.66 34.10 -0.34
N PRO A 30 -4.15 34.10 0.91
CA PRO A 30 -5.02 33.05 1.39
C PRO A 30 -6.32 32.96 0.58
N SER A 31 -6.68 31.75 0.14
CA SER A 31 -7.99 31.45 -0.45
C SER A 31 -8.34 29.97 -0.24
N PHE A 32 -9.59 29.58 -0.48
CA PHE A 32 -10.00 28.17 -0.41
C PHE A 32 -9.45 27.29 -1.54
N VAL A 33 -8.84 27.88 -2.56
CA VAL A 33 -8.30 27.15 -3.71
C VAL A 33 -7.06 26.37 -3.33
N GLN A 34 -6.14 26.93 -2.53
CA GLN A 34 -4.88 26.29 -2.18
C GLN A 34 -5.06 25.00 -1.36
N PRO A 35 -5.90 24.91 -0.31
CA PRO A 35 -6.19 23.64 0.36
C PRO A 35 -6.72 22.56 -0.59
N VAL A 36 -7.57 22.93 -1.55
CA VAL A 36 -8.08 22.00 -2.57
C VAL A 36 -6.95 21.53 -3.49
N ILE A 37 -6.11 22.46 -3.97
CA ILE A 37 -4.92 22.10 -4.78
C ILE A 37 -4.00 21.17 -4.00
N LEU A 38 -3.73 21.45 -2.73
CA LEU A 38 -2.90 20.62 -1.87
C LEU A 38 -3.48 19.20 -1.73
N ALA A 39 -4.80 19.09 -1.52
CA ALA A 39 -5.48 17.79 -1.46
C ALA A 39 -5.37 17.02 -2.79
N VAL A 40 -5.53 17.70 -3.93
CA VAL A 40 -5.36 17.11 -5.26
C VAL A 40 -3.92 16.64 -5.47
N ILE A 41 -2.91 17.46 -5.16
CA ILE A 41 -1.49 17.11 -5.29
C ILE A 41 -1.17 15.88 -4.44
N LEU A 42 -1.67 15.83 -3.19
CA LEU A 42 -1.35 14.74 -2.27
C LEU A 42 -2.16 13.47 -2.52
N TYR A 43 -3.42 13.54 -2.93
CA TYR A 43 -4.30 12.36 -2.91
C TYR A 43 -4.79 11.90 -4.29
N LEU A 44 -4.75 12.75 -5.31
CA LEU A 44 -5.17 12.39 -6.66
C LEU A 44 -4.00 12.24 -7.65
N VAL A 45 -3.04 13.16 -7.62
CA VAL A 45 -1.91 13.15 -8.57
C VAL A 45 -1.12 11.84 -8.47
N PRO A 46 -0.68 11.33 -7.29
CA PRO A 46 0.11 10.11 -7.23
C PRO A 46 -0.61 8.85 -7.71
N PRO A 47 -1.87 8.54 -7.31
CA PRO A 47 -2.55 7.37 -7.85
C PRO A 47 -2.84 7.46 -9.35
N LEU A 48 -3.12 8.65 -9.90
CA LEU A 48 -3.30 8.85 -11.33
C LEU A 48 -1.97 8.66 -12.10
N THR A 49 -0.88 9.24 -11.59
CA THR A 49 0.47 9.03 -12.15
C THR A 49 0.85 7.55 -12.10
N PHE A 50 0.55 6.85 -11.01
CA PHE A 50 0.77 5.41 -10.91
C PHE A 50 -0.02 4.63 -11.97
N ARG A 51 -1.31 4.95 -12.19
CA ARG A 51 -2.11 4.29 -13.22
C ARG A 51 -1.55 4.52 -14.61
N LEU A 52 -1.14 5.74 -14.92
CA LEU A 52 -0.49 6.07 -16.17
C LEU A 52 0.83 5.30 -16.32
N HIS A 53 1.68 5.33 -15.30
CA HIS A 53 2.93 4.57 -15.28
C HIS A 53 2.69 3.08 -15.52
N ARG A 54 1.70 2.47 -14.84
CA ARG A 54 1.37 1.05 -14.98
C ARG A 54 0.84 0.70 -16.37
N ALA A 55 0.18 1.62 -17.07
CA ALA A 55 -0.30 1.40 -18.44
C ALA A 55 0.88 1.24 -19.42
N PHE A 56 1.95 2.02 -19.24
CA PHE A 56 3.16 1.92 -20.08
C PHE A 56 4.17 0.89 -19.58
N PHE A 57 4.22 0.68 -18.26
CA PHE A 57 5.19 -0.19 -17.60
C PHE A 57 4.46 -1.18 -16.68
N PRO A 58 3.87 -2.26 -17.22
CA PRO A 58 3.12 -3.22 -16.41
C PRO A 58 4.03 -3.95 -15.41
N ILE A 59 3.59 -3.99 -14.14
CA ILE A 59 4.30 -4.70 -13.07
C ILE A 59 3.99 -6.18 -13.17
N LYS A 60 5.02 -7.00 -13.40
CA LYS A 60 4.88 -8.45 -13.42
C LYS A 60 4.69 -8.97 -11.99
N LYS A 61 3.63 -9.75 -11.78
CA LYS A 61 3.37 -10.44 -10.50
C LYS A 61 4.18 -11.73 -10.43
N SER A 62 5.49 -11.63 -10.26
CA SER A 62 6.41 -12.77 -10.29
C SER A 62 7.77 -12.40 -9.71
N LEU A 63 8.67 -13.36 -9.75
CA LEU A 63 10.08 -13.16 -9.45
C LEU A 63 10.75 -12.34 -10.58
N SER A 64 11.47 -11.29 -10.23
CA SER A 64 12.29 -10.48 -11.14
C SER A 64 13.66 -10.16 -10.52
N ASN A 65 14.61 -9.74 -11.34
CA ASN A 65 15.97 -9.40 -10.87
C ASN A 65 16.19 -7.89 -10.95
N LEU A 66 16.37 -7.25 -9.79
CA LEU A 66 16.64 -5.80 -9.70
C LEU A 66 18.05 -5.41 -10.13
N SER A 67 18.99 -6.37 -10.20
CA SER A 67 20.37 -6.10 -10.60
C SER A 67 20.53 -5.97 -12.13
N GLU A 68 19.50 -6.23 -12.90
CA GLU A 68 19.52 -6.05 -14.35
C GLU A 68 19.61 -4.57 -14.72
N ARG A 69 20.33 -4.27 -15.83
CA ARG A 69 20.46 -2.90 -16.36
C ARG A 69 19.19 -2.41 -17.10
N LYS A 70 18.05 -3.06 -16.86
CA LYS A 70 16.74 -2.68 -17.42
C LYS A 70 15.93 -1.88 -16.44
N TYR A 71 14.99 -1.08 -16.94
CA TYR A 71 14.04 -0.39 -16.09
C TYR A 71 13.13 -1.39 -15.37
N SER A 72 13.03 -1.24 -14.05
CA SER A 72 12.10 -2.02 -13.22
C SER A 72 10.79 -1.26 -13.05
N PRO A 73 9.66 -1.76 -13.61
CA PRO A 73 8.35 -1.12 -13.41
C PRO A 73 7.95 -1.01 -11.93
N TRP A 74 8.33 -2.00 -11.12
CA TRP A 74 8.11 -1.97 -9.67
C TRP A 74 8.87 -0.81 -9.00
N TRP A 75 10.12 -0.55 -9.42
CA TRP A 75 10.89 0.58 -8.88
C TRP A 75 10.18 1.91 -9.09
N GLY A 76 9.69 2.17 -10.30
CA GLY A 76 8.92 3.38 -10.58
C GLY A 76 7.64 3.47 -9.74
N ALA A 77 6.89 2.37 -9.65
CA ALA A 77 5.70 2.29 -8.82
C ALA A 77 6.00 2.55 -7.34
N HIS A 78 7.11 2.03 -6.83
CA HIS A 78 7.58 2.24 -5.47
C HIS A 78 7.92 3.72 -5.21
N GLN A 79 8.65 4.36 -6.13
CA GLN A 79 9.01 5.78 -6.02
C GLN A 79 7.80 6.71 -6.02
N ILE A 80 6.77 6.41 -6.80
CA ILE A 80 5.51 7.17 -6.82
C ILE A 80 4.76 7.05 -5.47
N GLN A 81 4.89 5.92 -4.78
CA GLN A 81 4.24 5.65 -3.48
C GLN A 81 5.07 6.10 -2.28
N LEU A 82 6.36 6.42 -2.47
CA LEU A 82 7.33 6.63 -1.40
C LEU A 82 6.91 7.73 -0.41
N ILE A 83 6.24 8.78 -0.87
CA ILE A 83 5.78 9.88 -0.03
C ILE A 83 4.89 9.41 1.13
N TYR A 84 4.04 8.41 0.93
CA TYR A 84 3.15 7.89 1.98
C TYR A 84 3.86 6.95 2.95
N THR A 85 4.96 6.35 2.53
CA THR A 85 5.82 5.57 3.42
C THR A 85 6.69 6.51 4.27
N ALA A 86 7.15 7.61 3.68
CA ALA A 86 7.93 8.63 4.39
C ALA A 86 7.06 9.49 5.34
N VAL A 87 5.78 9.72 4.99
CA VAL A 87 4.84 10.53 5.77
C VAL A 87 3.53 9.75 6.00
N PRO A 88 3.50 8.77 6.94
CA PRO A 88 2.33 7.91 7.17
C PRO A 88 1.07 8.67 7.60
N GLN A 89 1.24 9.89 8.14
CA GLN A 89 0.15 10.78 8.55
C GLN A 89 -0.78 11.12 7.38
N LEU A 90 -0.28 11.15 6.15
CA LEU A 90 -1.11 11.38 4.95
C LEU A 90 -2.18 10.29 4.77
N GLU A 91 -1.85 9.05 5.07
CA GLU A 91 -2.84 7.96 5.06
C GLU A 91 -3.72 7.96 6.31
N ALA A 92 -3.16 8.34 7.46
CA ALA A 92 -3.91 8.41 8.70
C ALA A 92 -5.08 9.40 8.59
N THR A 93 -4.89 10.54 7.94
CA THR A 93 -5.97 11.52 7.70
C THR A 93 -7.13 10.95 6.88
N LEU A 94 -6.86 10.09 5.87
CA LEU A 94 -7.90 9.45 5.07
C LEU A 94 -8.72 8.43 5.87
N ARG A 95 -8.16 7.87 6.94
CA ARG A 95 -8.84 6.90 7.82
C ARG A 95 -9.82 7.55 8.80
N ILE A 96 -9.74 8.86 8.99
CA ILE A 96 -10.68 9.61 9.85
C ILE A 96 -12.10 9.55 9.27
N VAL A 97 -12.22 9.60 7.95
CA VAL A 97 -13.52 9.54 7.27
C VAL A 97 -13.84 8.09 6.87
N PRO A 98 -14.93 7.50 7.37
CA PRO A 98 -15.30 6.13 7.06
C PRO A 98 -15.38 5.87 5.56
N GLY A 99 -14.70 4.84 5.08
CA GLY A 99 -14.71 4.43 3.67
C GLY A 99 -13.77 5.22 2.74
N LEU A 100 -13.32 6.42 3.13
CA LEU A 100 -12.47 7.27 2.28
C LEU A 100 -11.13 6.60 1.95
N TYR A 101 -10.47 6.01 2.94
CA TYR A 101 -9.21 5.29 2.73
C TYR A 101 -9.38 4.09 1.79
N SER A 102 -10.45 3.31 1.94
CA SER A 102 -10.79 2.21 1.02
C SER A 102 -11.04 2.71 -0.41
N ALA A 103 -11.76 3.82 -0.57
CA ALA A 103 -11.99 4.44 -1.87
C ALA A 103 -10.67 4.90 -2.51
N TRP A 104 -9.79 5.52 -1.72
CA TRP A 104 -8.47 5.95 -2.18
C TRP A 104 -7.58 4.76 -2.59
N LEU A 105 -7.57 3.64 -1.87
CA LEU A 105 -6.86 2.42 -2.27
C LEU A 105 -7.39 1.85 -3.59
N ARG A 106 -8.69 1.99 -3.87
CA ARG A 106 -9.24 1.61 -5.19
C ARG A 106 -8.72 2.50 -6.32
N LEU A 107 -8.40 3.78 -6.06
CA LEU A 107 -7.72 4.64 -7.05
C LEU A 107 -6.33 4.12 -7.40
N TRP A 108 -5.62 3.48 -6.48
CA TRP A 108 -4.35 2.79 -6.76
C TRP A 108 -4.53 1.49 -7.56
N GLY A 109 -5.74 1.00 -7.71
CA GLY A 109 -6.05 -0.22 -8.46
C GLY A 109 -6.18 -1.48 -7.61
N SER A 110 -6.21 -1.36 -6.30
CA SER A 110 -6.60 -2.44 -5.39
C SER A 110 -8.11 -2.70 -5.44
N ARG A 111 -8.50 -3.94 -5.19
CA ARG A 111 -9.88 -4.33 -4.96
C ARG A 111 -10.12 -4.37 -3.45
N ILE A 112 -10.99 -3.49 -2.97
CA ILE A 112 -11.33 -3.39 -1.55
C ILE A 112 -12.84 -3.49 -1.41
N GLY A 113 -13.33 -4.45 -0.65
CA GLY A 113 -14.74 -4.68 -0.38
C GLY A 113 -15.40 -3.57 0.43
N ARG A 114 -16.66 -3.79 0.81
CA ARG A 114 -17.42 -2.86 1.67
C ARG A 114 -17.11 -3.14 3.15
N ALA A 115 -17.27 -2.11 3.99
CA ALA A 115 -17.11 -2.22 5.44
C ALA A 115 -15.76 -2.81 5.89
N VAL A 116 -14.67 -2.44 5.21
CA VAL A 116 -13.32 -2.75 5.68
C VAL A 116 -12.91 -1.70 6.72
N TYR A 117 -12.60 -2.16 7.93
CA TYR A 117 -12.18 -1.31 9.03
C TYR A 117 -10.64 -1.26 9.13
N TRP A 118 -10.11 -0.06 8.95
CA TRP A 118 -8.68 0.22 9.02
C TRP A 118 -8.35 0.89 10.35
N THR A 119 -7.69 0.18 11.24
CA THR A 119 -7.22 0.80 12.49
C THR A 119 -6.04 1.75 12.23
N PRO A 120 -5.71 2.63 13.18
CA PRO A 120 -4.54 3.50 13.06
C PRO A 120 -3.24 2.72 12.86
N ASN A 121 -2.29 3.34 12.13
CA ASN A 121 -0.95 2.83 11.87
C ASN A 121 -0.89 1.49 11.10
N VAL A 122 -1.92 1.13 10.34
CA VAL A 122 -1.81 0.09 9.32
C VAL A 122 -0.83 0.55 8.24
N GLU A 123 0.11 -0.32 7.88
CA GLU A 123 1.16 -0.06 6.89
C GLU A 123 0.92 -0.88 5.62
N ILE A 124 0.92 -0.23 4.46
CA ILE A 124 0.77 -0.89 3.15
C ILE A 124 1.94 -0.46 2.28
N THR A 125 2.76 -1.43 1.84
CA THR A 125 3.93 -1.12 0.99
C THR A 125 3.56 -0.92 -0.47
N ASP A 126 2.62 -1.71 -0.98
CA ASP A 126 2.18 -1.69 -2.38
C ASP A 126 0.66 -1.51 -2.46
N ARG A 127 0.22 -0.25 -2.51
CA ARG A 127 -1.20 0.17 -2.44
C ARG A 127 -2.06 -0.35 -3.58
N HIS A 128 -1.45 -0.88 -4.62
CA HIS A 128 -2.12 -1.47 -5.78
C HIS A 128 -2.24 -3.00 -5.71
N ALA A 129 -1.63 -3.63 -4.72
CA ALA A 129 -1.44 -5.08 -4.65
C ALA A 129 -2.33 -5.75 -3.59
N LEU A 130 -3.52 -5.21 -3.36
CA LEU A 130 -4.49 -5.77 -2.41
C LEU A 130 -5.78 -6.19 -3.12
N ASP A 131 -6.32 -7.32 -2.68
CA ASP A 131 -7.62 -7.85 -3.03
C ASP A 131 -8.31 -8.29 -1.73
N ILE A 132 -9.16 -7.44 -1.19
CA ILE A 132 -9.75 -7.59 0.13
C ILE A 132 -11.27 -7.65 0.00
N GLY A 133 -11.87 -8.68 0.58
CA GLY A 133 -13.31 -8.89 0.64
C GLY A 133 -14.04 -7.87 1.52
N ALA A 134 -15.28 -8.16 1.84
CA ALA A 134 -16.14 -7.30 2.66
C ALA A 134 -16.00 -7.63 4.15
N ARG A 135 -16.29 -6.65 5.03
CA ARG A 135 -16.35 -6.80 6.51
C ARG A 135 -15.04 -7.34 7.10
N VAL A 136 -13.89 -6.84 6.60
CA VAL A 136 -12.56 -7.19 7.11
C VAL A 136 -12.13 -6.17 8.15
N VAL A 137 -11.62 -6.66 9.28
CA VAL A 137 -11.04 -5.83 10.34
C VAL A 137 -9.52 -5.96 10.32
N CYS A 138 -8.83 -4.85 10.08
CA CYS A 138 -7.37 -4.78 10.11
C CYS A 138 -6.91 -4.19 11.46
N GLY A 139 -6.28 -4.99 12.30
CA GLY A 139 -5.79 -4.62 13.61
C GLY A 139 -4.70 -3.55 13.58
N HIS A 140 -4.45 -2.92 14.73
CA HIS A 140 -3.46 -1.86 14.89
C HIS A 140 -2.05 -2.31 14.46
N LYS A 141 -1.33 -1.47 13.71
CA LYS A 141 0.03 -1.76 13.22
C LYS A 141 0.16 -3.02 12.34
N CYS A 142 -0.92 -3.50 11.73
CA CYS A 142 -0.80 -4.54 10.71
C CYS A 142 0.02 -4.05 9.52
N LYS A 143 0.79 -4.96 8.91
CA LYS A 143 1.62 -4.69 7.74
C LYS A 143 1.20 -5.56 6.57
N PHE A 144 0.93 -4.93 5.43
CA PHE A 144 0.62 -5.60 4.17
C PHE A 144 1.79 -5.38 3.21
N LEU A 145 2.57 -6.43 3.00
CA LEU A 145 3.80 -6.43 2.22
C LEU A 145 3.54 -7.02 0.84
N GLY A 146 3.29 -6.20 -0.17
CA GLY A 146 3.01 -6.64 -1.54
C GLY A 146 4.26 -7.12 -2.29
N HIS A 147 5.45 -6.91 -1.72
CA HIS A 147 6.72 -7.37 -2.28
C HIS A 147 7.68 -7.89 -1.21
N ALA A 148 8.66 -8.68 -1.66
CA ALA A 148 9.81 -9.10 -0.87
C ALA A 148 11.08 -9.00 -1.71
N ILE A 149 12.17 -8.55 -1.10
CA ILE A 149 13.48 -8.43 -1.73
C ILE A 149 14.46 -9.36 -1.01
N LYS A 150 15.18 -10.18 -1.78
CA LYS A 150 16.19 -11.09 -1.24
C LYS A 150 17.48 -11.01 -2.05
N PRO A 151 18.62 -10.68 -1.43
CA PRO A 151 19.93 -10.82 -2.07
C PRO A 151 20.19 -12.29 -2.41
N ARG A 152 20.75 -12.54 -3.62
CA ARG A 152 21.18 -13.85 -4.10
C ARG A 152 22.56 -13.71 -4.76
N GLY A 153 23.62 -13.79 -3.99
CA GLY A 153 24.97 -13.54 -4.47
C GLY A 153 25.09 -12.15 -5.11
N ARG A 154 25.39 -12.08 -6.42
CA ARG A 154 25.49 -10.81 -7.17
C ARG A 154 24.14 -10.29 -7.70
N GLN A 155 23.05 -11.01 -7.46
CA GLN A 155 21.71 -10.66 -7.92
C GLN A 155 20.83 -10.25 -6.75
N THR A 156 19.82 -9.42 -7.02
CA THR A 156 18.80 -9.03 -6.06
C THR A 156 17.45 -9.46 -6.59
N ALA A 157 16.93 -10.53 -6.02
CA ALA A 157 15.62 -11.05 -6.38
C ALA A 157 14.53 -10.17 -5.77
N LEU A 158 13.58 -9.74 -6.60
CA LEU A 158 12.35 -9.07 -6.20
C LEU A 158 11.18 -10.01 -6.48
N TYR A 159 10.40 -10.31 -5.47
CA TYR A 159 9.15 -11.03 -5.59
C TYR A 159 7.98 -10.09 -5.33
N THR A 160 7.02 -10.02 -6.27
CA THR A 160 5.82 -9.17 -6.14
C THR A 160 4.58 -10.01 -6.41
N ARG A 161 3.59 -9.91 -5.52
CA ARG A 161 2.31 -10.60 -5.71
C ARG A 161 1.20 -9.92 -4.90
N THR A 162 -0.04 -9.99 -5.43
CA THR A 162 -1.23 -9.49 -4.75
C THR A 162 -1.49 -10.30 -3.48
N ILE A 163 -1.81 -9.63 -2.39
CA ILE A 163 -2.35 -10.20 -1.16
C ILE A 163 -3.86 -10.35 -1.35
N THR A 164 -4.40 -11.55 -1.12
CA THR A 164 -5.83 -11.85 -1.24
C THR A 164 -6.39 -12.17 0.14
N ILE A 165 -7.43 -11.44 0.54
CA ILE A 165 -8.11 -11.62 1.83
C ILE A 165 -9.59 -11.75 1.54
N GLY A 166 -10.20 -12.81 2.04
CA GLY A 166 -11.63 -13.07 1.93
C GLY A 166 -12.50 -12.08 2.70
N SER A 167 -13.78 -12.37 2.76
CA SER A 167 -14.76 -11.60 3.53
C SER A 167 -14.83 -12.10 4.98
N ASP A 168 -15.31 -11.24 5.89
CA ASP A 168 -15.52 -11.59 7.32
C ASP A 168 -14.22 -12.01 8.03
N VAL A 169 -13.08 -11.44 7.64
CA VAL A 169 -11.76 -11.76 8.21
C VAL A 169 -11.39 -10.80 9.31
N PHE A 170 -10.87 -11.32 10.42
CA PHE A 170 -10.24 -10.55 11.48
C PHE A 170 -8.73 -10.75 11.45
N ILE A 171 -7.98 -9.64 11.39
CA ILE A 171 -6.52 -9.63 11.41
C ILE A 171 -6.07 -8.96 12.71
N GLY A 172 -5.49 -9.73 13.63
CA GLY A 172 -5.01 -9.26 14.92
C GLY A 172 -3.91 -8.21 14.81
N ALA A 173 -3.81 -7.36 15.82
CA ALA A 173 -2.85 -6.25 15.84
C ALA A 173 -1.39 -6.73 15.67
N GLY A 174 -0.57 -5.96 14.96
CA GLY A 174 0.84 -6.26 14.73
C GLY A 174 1.11 -7.37 13.72
N SER A 175 0.08 -7.98 13.13
CA SER A 175 0.24 -9.04 12.13
C SER A 175 0.92 -8.55 10.86
N ARG A 176 1.71 -9.43 10.22
CA ARG A 176 2.41 -9.17 8.97
C ARG A 176 1.93 -10.12 7.89
N ILE A 177 1.46 -9.58 6.78
CA ILE A 177 0.91 -10.36 5.66
C ILE A 177 1.86 -10.22 4.47
N GLY A 178 2.46 -11.33 4.07
CA GLY A 178 3.46 -11.38 2.99
C GLY A 178 2.85 -11.38 1.59
N PRO A 179 3.68 -11.12 0.55
CA PRO A 179 3.20 -11.08 -0.83
C PRO A 179 2.68 -12.45 -1.29
N GLY A 180 1.52 -12.43 -1.94
CA GLY A 180 0.87 -13.65 -2.42
C GLY A 180 0.15 -14.46 -1.35
N ALA A 181 0.09 -13.99 -0.11
CA ALA A 181 -0.73 -14.62 0.91
C ALA A 181 -2.20 -14.67 0.51
N VAL A 182 -2.87 -15.75 0.82
CA VAL A 182 -4.30 -15.96 0.59
C VAL A 182 -4.95 -16.32 1.92
N ILE A 183 -5.87 -15.47 2.39
CA ILE A 183 -6.62 -15.67 3.63
C ILE A 183 -8.08 -15.94 3.25
N ALA A 184 -8.61 -17.08 3.66
CA ALA A 184 -9.97 -17.51 3.32
C ALA A 184 -11.02 -16.65 4.06
N ASP A 185 -12.27 -16.72 3.56
CA ASP A 185 -13.41 -16.09 4.22
C ASP A 185 -13.56 -16.57 5.67
N GLY A 186 -13.95 -15.68 6.57
CA GLY A 186 -14.20 -15.97 7.97
C GLY A 186 -12.96 -16.33 8.80
N ALA A 187 -11.76 -16.16 8.26
CA ALA A 187 -10.54 -16.46 9.00
C ALA A 187 -10.31 -15.48 10.16
N PHE A 188 -9.84 -16.02 11.27
CA PHE A 188 -9.38 -15.25 12.43
C PHE A 188 -7.86 -15.39 12.59
N LEU A 189 -7.14 -14.29 12.50
CA LEU A 189 -5.71 -14.24 12.74
C LEU A 189 -5.47 -13.59 14.12
N PRO A 190 -4.87 -14.29 15.07
CA PRO A 190 -4.46 -13.71 16.35
C PRO A 190 -3.51 -12.53 16.20
N VAL A 191 -3.29 -11.80 17.29
CA VAL A 191 -2.29 -10.74 17.34
C VAL A 191 -0.90 -11.27 17.01
N LEU A 192 -0.06 -10.45 16.34
CA LEU A 192 1.32 -10.80 15.97
C LEU A 192 1.44 -12.01 15.02
N THR A 193 0.40 -12.32 14.26
CA THR A 193 0.46 -13.40 13.27
C THR A 193 1.30 -13.01 12.08
N ASP A 194 2.23 -13.90 11.68
CA ASP A 194 2.99 -13.79 10.45
C ASP A 194 2.41 -14.74 9.39
N VAL A 195 1.85 -14.16 8.32
CA VAL A 195 1.46 -14.90 7.14
C VAL A 195 2.56 -14.75 6.08
N HIS A 196 3.25 -15.85 5.78
CA HIS A 196 4.43 -15.82 4.91
C HIS A 196 4.08 -15.69 3.43
N ILE A 197 5.11 -15.55 2.60
CA ILE A 197 4.99 -15.47 1.13
C ILE A 197 4.22 -16.69 0.61
N ASN A 198 3.16 -16.44 -0.18
CA ASN A 198 2.28 -17.46 -0.78
C ASN A 198 1.60 -18.40 0.22
N GLN A 199 1.61 -18.11 1.48
CA GLN A 199 0.92 -18.92 2.47
C GLN A 199 -0.60 -18.80 2.29
N VAL A 200 -1.28 -19.94 2.38
CA VAL A 200 -2.74 -20.03 2.39
C VAL A 200 -3.20 -20.29 3.82
N VAL A 201 -4.11 -19.44 4.33
CA VAL A 201 -4.71 -19.56 5.65
C VAL A 201 -6.19 -19.86 5.46
N GLY A 202 -6.64 -21.01 5.96
CA GLY A 202 -8.03 -21.44 5.92
C GLY A 202 -8.90 -20.80 7.01
N SER A 203 -10.21 -20.95 6.89
CA SER A 203 -11.20 -20.45 7.86
C SER A 203 -11.13 -21.11 9.23
N THR A 204 -10.51 -22.27 9.34
CA THR A 204 -10.45 -23.09 10.57
C THR A 204 -9.13 -23.00 11.33
N SER A 205 -8.18 -22.17 10.91
CA SER A 205 -6.80 -22.22 11.41
C SER A 205 -6.54 -21.53 12.75
N CYS A 206 -7.55 -20.99 13.43
CA CYS A 206 -7.38 -20.45 14.78
C CYS A 206 -8.65 -20.64 15.59
N SER A 207 -8.74 -21.78 16.31
CA SER A 207 -9.59 -21.82 17.48
C SER A 207 -9.04 -20.82 18.51
N GLU A 208 -9.82 -19.78 18.83
CA GLU A 208 -9.50 -18.93 19.98
C GLU A 208 -9.30 -19.78 21.23
N PRO A 209 -8.24 -19.56 22.00
CA PRO A 209 -8.24 -20.06 23.37
C PRO A 209 -9.44 -19.38 24.08
N PRO A 210 -10.19 -20.11 24.93
CA PRO A 210 -11.32 -19.52 25.63
C PRO A 210 -10.87 -18.29 26.41
N VAL A 211 -11.43 -17.13 26.07
CA VAL A 211 -11.23 -15.91 26.84
C VAL A 211 -12.01 -16.09 28.14
N THR A 212 -11.33 -16.53 29.19
CA THR A 212 -11.85 -16.45 30.57
C THR A 212 -11.65 -15.01 31.03
N PHE A 213 -12.74 -14.25 31.17
CA PHE A 213 -12.77 -12.95 31.84
C PHE A 213 -12.82 -13.15 33.36
#